data_62afaefd61c387424c6fe85651e16d7b
#
_entry.id   62afaefd61c387424c6fe85651e16d7b
#
_cell.length_a   1.000
_cell.length_b   1.000
_cell.length_c   1.000
_cell.angle_alpha   90.00
_cell.angle_beta   90.00
_cell.angle_gamma   90.00
#
_symmetry.space_group_name_H-M   'P 1'
#
loop_
_entity.id
_entity.type
_entity.pdbx_description
1 polymer ?
#
loop_
_entity_poly.entity_id
_entity_poly.type
_entity_poly.pdbx_seq_one_letter_code
_entity_poly.pdbx_strand_id
1 'polypeptide(L)'
;MKKIYFILLLFPFFIFSQEPLKKSEKILYKNERCLGVNLHSLGWGMHGRRTWNDNVRWQHFLEFDIASLKHPKQIKTINTFFSNAKGYDYGKLNSTFILRSGFGKQFLLFDKPDFGGIHITAIGSAGVTFAFLKPIYLEILYQDDITNEFYIETEKYNPNDPNHTPYSIFGRASYFTGLNQMQLQVGGYLKVGLNFEYAKKDHVIRSIETGVIADAFKIGENDFLKNGIGKELQIMSLTKNKNNFFTFYININYFFGKKW
;
A
#
# COMPACT_ATOMS: atom_id res chain seq x y z
N MET A 1 -27.42 -23.88 -15.68
CA MET A 1 -27.87 -22.62 -15.08
C MET A 1 -28.61 -22.88 -13.77
N LYS A 2 -27.93 -23.19 -12.67
CA LYS A 2 -28.54 -23.40 -11.34
C LYS A 2 -27.46 -23.32 -10.24
N LYS A 3 -26.83 -22.16 -10.01
CA LYS A 3 -25.88 -21.97 -8.87
C LYS A 3 -25.79 -20.54 -8.33
N ILE A 4 -26.78 -19.67 -8.56
CA ILE A 4 -26.72 -18.26 -8.12
C ILE A 4 -27.59 -17.96 -6.87
N TYR A 5 -28.42 -18.89 -6.40
CA TYR A 5 -29.38 -18.60 -5.32
C TYR A 5 -28.87 -18.85 -3.89
N PHE A 6 -27.61 -19.25 -3.70
CA PHE A 6 -27.13 -19.58 -2.35
C PHE A 6 -26.47 -18.42 -1.59
N ILE A 7 -26.20 -17.30 -2.25
CA ILE A 7 -25.54 -16.13 -1.62
C ILE A 7 -26.55 -15.17 -0.96
N LEU A 8 -27.82 -15.28 -1.28
CA LEU A 8 -28.85 -14.34 -0.79
C LEU A 8 -29.44 -14.70 0.58
N LEU A 9 -29.03 -15.79 1.21
CA LEU A 9 -29.62 -16.33 2.44
C LEU A 9 -28.80 -16.05 3.72
N LEU A 10 -27.74 -15.25 3.61
CA LEU A 10 -26.88 -14.85 4.74
C LEU A 10 -27.03 -13.38 5.12
N PHE A 11 -28.22 -12.79 4.94
CA PHE A 11 -28.54 -11.49 5.55
C PHE A 11 -29.13 -11.76 6.94
N PRO A 12 -28.35 -11.66 8.04
CA PRO A 12 -28.89 -11.81 9.37
C PRO A 12 -29.80 -10.64 9.68
N PHE A 13 -30.98 -10.93 10.14
CA PHE A 13 -31.93 -10.00 10.71
C PHE A 13 -31.25 -9.16 11.79
N PHE A 14 -31.04 -7.88 11.55
CA PHE A 14 -30.64 -6.93 12.59
C PHE A 14 -31.84 -6.70 13.50
N ILE A 15 -31.90 -7.40 14.61
CA ILE A 15 -32.80 -7.11 15.72
C ILE A 15 -32.19 -5.90 16.45
N PHE A 16 -32.75 -4.72 16.24
CA PHE A 16 -32.42 -3.54 17.00
C PHE A 16 -33.00 -3.68 18.41
N SER A 17 -32.22 -4.18 19.36
CA SER A 17 -32.51 -4.02 20.78
C SER A 17 -32.05 -2.63 21.20
N GLN A 18 -32.99 -1.72 21.37
CA GLN A 18 -32.72 -0.38 21.89
C GLN A 18 -32.86 -0.41 23.41
N GLU A 19 -31.77 -0.65 24.13
CA GLU A 19 -31.70 -0.23 25.53
C GLU A 19 -31.29 1.23 25.61
N PRO A 20 -31.95 2.04 26.50
CA PRO A 20 -31.59 3.45 26.68
C PRO A 20 -30.24 3.50 27.42
N LEU A 21 -29.20 3.82 26.68
CA LEU A 21 -27.84 3.99 27.20
C LEU A 21 -27.78 5.18 28.15
N LYS A 22 -27.40 4.94 29.42
CA LYS A 22 -26.96 5.95 30.36
C LYS A 22 -25.87 6.79 29.69
N LYS A 23 -26.14 8.09 29.55
CA LYS A 23 -25.22 9.08 28.98
C LYS A 23 -24.01 9.24 29.91
N SER A 24 -22.97 8.44 29.73
CA SER A 24 -21.68 8.75 30.30
C SER A 24 -21.14 10.00 29.60
N GLU A 25 -20.56 10.93 30.34
CA GLU A 25 -19.94 12.13 29.81
C GLU A 25 -18.81 11.69 28.87
N LYS A 26 -19.07 11.84 27.58
CA LYS A 26 -18.16 11.39 26.53
C LYS A 26 -17.03 12.40 26.42
N ILE A 27 -15.81 12.01 26.75
CA ILE A 27 -14.64 12.84 26.48
C ILE A 27 -14.44 12.86 24.97
N LEU A 28 -14.92 13.91 24.32
CA LEU A 28 -14.77 14.11 22.89
C LEU A 28 -13.41 14.77 22.63
N TYR A 29 -12.50 14.07 21.97
CA TYR A 29 -11.26 14.68 21.50
C TYR A 29 -11.58 15.52 20.25
N LYS A 30 -11.26 16.82 20.29
CA LYS A 30 -11.51 17.71 19.14
C LYS A 30 -10.59 17.45 17.98
N ASN A 31 -9.36 17.04 18.24
CA ASN A 31 -8.35 16.72 17.24
C ASN A 31 -7.58 15.46 17.66
N GLU A 32 -7.48 14.51 16.77
CA GLU A 32 -6.72 13.28 16.97
C GLU A 32 -5.64 13.15 15.89
N ARG A 33 -4.50 12.61 16.28
CA ARG A 33 -3.43 12.24 15.35
C ARG A 33 -3.17 10.74 15.50
N CYS A 34 -2.99 10.08 14.38
CA CYS A 34 -2.74 8.65 14.32
C CYS A 34 -1.49 8.41 13.49
N LEU A 35 -0.67 7.48 13.95
CA LEU A 35 0.42 6.89 13.19
C LEU A 35 0.29 5.38 13.28
N GLY A 36 0.56 4.69 12.19
CA GLY A 36 0.42 3.23 12.13
C GLY A 36 1.26 2.58 11.06
N VAL A 37 1.25 1.26 11.11
CA VAL A 37 1.83 0.40 10.08
C VAL A 37 0.70 -0.13 9.22
N ASN A 38 0.89 -0.04 7.92
CA ASN A 38 -0.01 -0.55 6.90
C ASN A 38 0.53 -1.88 6.36
N LEU A 39 -0.24 -2.94 6.48
CA LEU A 39 0.01 -4.21 5.81
C LEU A 39 -1.07 -4.41 4.75
N HIS A 40 -0.68 -4.66 3.52
CA HIS A 40 -1.65 -4.89 2.45
C HIS A 40 -1.24 -6.05 1.54
N SER A 41 -2.19 -6.56 0.76
CA SER A 41 -1.99 -7.76 -0.06
C SER A 41 -0.82 -7.68 -1.05
N LEU A 42 -0.34 -6.48 -1.40
CA LEU A 42 0.75 -6.25 -2.34
C LEU A 42 2.02 -5.68 -1.68
N GLY A 43 2.07 -5.58 -0.33
CA GLY A 43 3.24 -5.05 0.36
C GLY A 43 2.95 -4.54 1.76
N TRP A 44 3.75 -3.59 2.19
CA TRP A 44 3.65 -2.96 3.50
C TRP A 44 4.03 -1.49 3.43
N GLY A 45 3.66 -0.74 4.46
CA GLY A 45 3.91 0.68 4.49
C GLY A 45 3.68 1.32 5.85
N MET A 46 3.62 2.63 5.85
CA MET A 46 3.30 3.47 7.00
C MET A 46 2.06 4.30 6.70
N HIS A 47 1.26 4.52 7.73
CA HIS A 47 0.02 5.28 7.67
C HIS A 47 0.02 6.39 8.70
N GLY A 48 -0.43 7.56 8.29
CA GLY A 48 -0.63 8.71 9.17
C GLY A 48 -1.99 9.35 8.90
N ARG A 49 -2.69 9.74 9.97
CA ARG A 49 -4.01 10.39 9.88
C ARG A 49 -4.12 11.50 10.89
N ARG A 50 -4.77 12.58 10.49
CA ARG A 50 -5.23 13.65 11.37
C ARG A 50 -6.74 13.77 11.26
N THR A 51 -7.45 13.60 12.37
CA THR A 51 -8.92 13.61 12.46
C THR A 51 -9.40 14.86 13.15
N TRP A 52 -10.48 15.45 12.65
CA TRP A 52 -11.21 16.57 13.26
C TRP A 52 -12.64 16.14 13.51
N ASN A 53 -13.11 16.38 14.72
CA ASN A 53 -14.45 16.03 15.13
C ASN A 53 -15.39 17.23 14.98
N ASP A 54 -16.34 17.13 14.04
CA ASP A 54 -17.39 18.12 13.88
C ASP A 54 -18.60 17.76 14.75
N ASN A 55 -18.98 16.49 14.76
CA ASN A 55 -20.13 15.95 15.48
C ASN A 55 -19.78 14.60 16.14
N VAL A 56 -20.60 14.16 17.11
CA VAL A 56 -20.44 12.89 17.82
C VAL A 56 -20.40 11.67 16.88
N ARG A 57 -21.06 11.72 15.73
CA ARG A 57 -21.19 10.61 14.77
C ARG A 57 -20.31 10.73 13.53
N TRP A 58 -19.95 11.96 13.14
CA TRP A 58 -19.21 12.21 11.91
C TRP A 58 -17.91 12.92 12.23
N GLN A 59 -16.84 12.40 11.65
CA GLN A 59 -15.51 12.97 11.79
C GLN A 59 -14.89 13.08 10.41
N HIS A 60 -14.15 14.15 10.18
CA HIS A 60 -13.37 14.36 8.97
C HIS A 60 -11.91 14.03 9.26
N PHE A 61 -11.20 13.52 8.27
CA PHE A 61 -9.78 13.27 8.41
C PHE A 61 -9.00 13.53 7.12
N LEU A 62 -7.73 13.86 7.30
CA LEU A 62 -6.70 13.88 6.28
C LEU A 62 -5.78 12.70 6.54
N GLU A 63 -5.46 11.93 5.49
CA GLU A 63 -4.55 10.78 5.61
C GLU A 63 -3.39 10.86 4.64
N PHE A 64 -2.29 10.22 5.06
CA PHE A 64 -1.08 10.04 4.27
C PHE A 64 -0.60 8.60 4.45
N ASP A 65 -0.42 7.90 3.33
CA ASP A 65 0.11 6.53 3.30
C ASP A 65 1.36 6.49 2.45
N ILE A 66 2.40 5.83 2.95
CA ILE A 66 3.59 5.48 2.17
C ILE A 66 3.67 3.97 2.16
N ALA A 67 3.62 3.36 0.98
CA ALA A 67 3.59 1.90 0.88
C ALA A 67 4.46 1.39 -0.28
N SER A 68 5.00 0.18 -0.13
CA SER A 68 5.66 -0.54 -1.21
C SER A 68 4.62 -1.32 -2.02
N LEU A 69 4.72 -1.33 -3.35
CA LEU A 69 3.87 -2.11 -4.22
C LEU A 69 4.68 -3.21 -4.90
N LYS A 70 4.34 -4.46 -4.64
CA LYS A 70 4.93 -5.64 -5.27
C LYS A 70 3.95 -6.24 -6.28
N HIS A 71 4.48 -6.68 -7.41
CA HIS A 71 3.64 -7.40 -8.36
C HIS A 71 3.34 -8.83 -7.85
N PRO A 72 2.09 -9.36 -7.95
CA PRO A 72 1.74 -10.69 -7.43
C PRO A 72 2.56 -11.84 -7.99
N LYS A 73 3.08 -11.70 -9.22
CA LYS A 73 3.92 -12.70 -9.90
C LYS A 73 5.42 -12.51 -9.68
N GLN A 74 5.82 -11.60 -8.79
CA GLN A 74 7.22 -11.39 -8.46
C GLN A 74 7.76 -12.57 -7.66
N ILE A 75 8.78 -13.24 -8.20
CA ILE A 75 9.44 -14.38 -7.57
C ILE A 75 10.91 -14.02 -7.38
N LYS A 76 11.38 -14.18 -6.15
CA LYS A 76 12.78 -13.99 -5.83
C LYS A 76 13.59 -15.19 -6.28
N THR A 77 14.62 -14.95 -7.07
CA THR A 77 15.53 -15.94 -7.63
C THR A 77 16.95 -15.69 -7.12
N ILE A 78 17.73 -16.74 -6.98
CA ILE A 78 19.16 -16.70 -6.65
C ILE A 78 19.89 -17.52 -7.71
N ASN A 79 20.97 -16.98 -8.23
CA ASN A 79 21.82 -17.73 -9.14
C ASN A 79 22.67 -18.72 -8.34
N THR A 80 22.39 -20.01 -8.48
CA THR A 80 23.05 -21.09 -7.74
C THR A 80 24.43 -21.44 -8.25
N PHE A 81 24.86 -20.91 -9.39
CA PHE A 81 26.21 -21.12 -9.93
C PHE A 81 27.29 -20.36 -9.16
N PHE A 82 26.90 -19.36 -8.36
CA PHE A 82 27.81 -18.52 -7.60
C PHE A 82 27.53 -18.61 -6.11
N SER A 83 28.56 -18.95 -5.32
CA SER A 83 28.42 -19.10 -3.86
C SER A 83 28.01 -17.82 -3.12
N ASN A 84 28.33 -16.65 -3.68
CA ASN A 84 28.05 -15.33 -3.10
C ASN A 84 26.97 -14.54 -3.85
N ALA A 85 26.16 -15.22 -4.66
CA ALA A 85 25.09 -14.57 -5.45
C ALA A 85 24.05 -13.91 -4.55
N LYS A 86 23.69 -12.67 -4.89
CA LYS A 86 22.63 -11.93 -4.21
C LYS A 86 21.28 -12.21 -4.89
N GLY A 87 20.26 -12.52 -4.09
CA GLY A 87 18.93 -12.77 -4.61
C GLY A 87 18.37 -11.55 -5.34
N TYR A 88 17.74 -11.78 -6.49
CA TYR A 88 17.10 -10.77 -7.34
C TYR A 88 15.71 -11.24 -7.79
N ASP A 89 14.92 -10.33 -8.35
CA ASP A 89 13.59 -10.64 -8.90
C ASP A 89 13.69 -10.65 -10.42
N TYR A 90 13.68 -11.84 -11.04
CA TYR A 90 13.80 -11.96 -12.49
C TYR A 90 12.61 -11.34 -13.22
N GLY A 91 12.88 -10.59 -14.29
CA GLY A 91 11.86 -9.90 -15.07
C GLY A 91 11.28 -8.64 -14.41
N LYS A 92 11.81 -8.20 -13.26
CA LYS A 92 11.38 -6.97 -12.61
C LYS A 92 12.06 -5.75 -13.22
N LEU A 93 11.26 -4.84 -13.79
CA LEU A 93 11.73 -3.60 -14.39
C LEU A 93 11.92 -2.49 -13.36
N ASN A 94 10.93 -2.33 -12.48
CA ASN A 94 10.92 -1.26 -11.51
C ASN A 94 10.47 -1.72 -10.10
N SER A 95 11.10 -1.16 -9.08
CA SER A 95 10.59 -1.18 -7.70
C SER A 95 9.63 -0.01 -7.53
N THR A 96 8.42 -0.28 -7.04
CA THR A 96 7.37 0.72 -6.96
C THR A 96 7.07 1.07 -5.51
N PHE A 97 7.07 2.37 -5.20
CA PHE A 97 6.61 2.95 -3.96
C PHE A 97 5.41 3.84 -4.26
N ILE A 98 4.42 3.80 -3.38
CA ILE A 98 3.22 4.60 -3.51
C ILE A 98 3.14 5.57 -2.34
N LEU A 99 2.88 6.83 -2.64
CA LEU A 99 2.50 7.86 -1.69
C LEU A 99 1.05 8.23 -1.97
N ARG A 100 0.16 8.06 -0.98
CA ARG A 100 -1.24 8.48 -1.06
C ARG A 100 -1.46 9.65 -0.13
N SER A 101 -2.22 10.63 -0.58
CA SER A 101 -2.72 11.74 0.23
C SER A 101 -4.18 11.95 -0.10
N GLY A 102 -5.03 11.96 0.91
CA GLY A 102 -6.46 12.08 0.68
C GLY A 102 -7.24 12.57 1.88
N PHE A 103 -8.47 12.94 1.58
CA PHE A 103 -9.46 13.39 2.53
C PHE A 103 -10.55 12.34 2.69
N GLY A 104 -11.02 12.16 3.92
CA GLY A 104 -12.03 11.17 4.22
C GLY A 104 -12.97 11.57 5.33
N LYS A 105 -13.99 10.73 5.47
CA LYS A 105 -14.97 10.79 6.55
C LYS A 105 -15.02 9.44 7.25
N GLN A 106 -15.21 9.49 8.56
CA GLN A 106 -15.56 8.30 9.32
C GLN A 106 -16.89 8.49 10.03
N PHE A 107 -17.64 7.41 10.09
CA PHE A 107 -18.97 7.37 10.68
C PHE A 107 -19.01 6.34 11.80
N LEU A 108 -19.49 6.75 12.96
CA LEU A 108 -19.66 5.88 14.11
C LEU A 108 -20.79 4.89 13.89
N LEU A 109 -20.46 3.60 13.81
CA LEU A 109 -21.43 2.51 13.72
C LEU A 109 -21.86 2.03 15.12
N PHE A 110 -20.88 1.69 15.96
CA PHE A 110 -21.12 1.18 17.29
C PHE A 110 -20.21 1.90 18.29
N ASP A 111 -20.83 2.43 19.33
CA ASP A 111 -20.11 3.04 20.44
C ASP A 111 -19.98 2.03 21.57
N LYS A 112 -18.86 2.11 22.29
CA LYS A 112 -18.65 1.28 23.47
C LYS A 112 -19.49 1.82 24.64
N PRO A 113 -20.30 0.97 25.30
CA PRO A 113 -21.06 1.41 26.48
C PRO A 113 -20.17 1.62 27.71
N ASP A 114 -19.04 0.86 27.83
CA ASP A 114 -18.17 0.83 29.00
C ASP A 114 -16.67 0.80 28.65
N PHE A 115 -15.80 0.97 29.68
CA PHE A 115 -14.33 0.97 29.59
C PHE A 115 -13.69 -0.35 29.11
N GLY A 116 -14.32 -1.20 28.42
CA GLY A 116 -13.77 -2.45 27.85
C GLY A 116 -14.37 -2.80 26.52
N GLY A 117 -15.30 -1.99 26.03
CA GLY A 117 -15.97 -2.22 24.74
C GLY A 117 -15.10 -1.83 23.54
N ILE A 118 -15.50 -2.31 22.38
CA ILE A 118 -14.90 -1.94 21.09
C ILE A 118 -15.74 -0.84 20.46
N HIS A 119 -15.07 0.23 20.02
CA HIS A 119 -15.67 1.29 19.23
C HIS A 119 -15.46 1.00 17.75
N ILE A 120 -16.53 0.96 16.96
CA ILE A 120 -16.47 0.59 15.55
C ILE A 120 -16.90 1.76 14.68
N THR A 121 -16.03 2.18 13.77
CA THR A 121 -16.30 3.24 12.80
C THR A 121 -16.16 2.74 11.37
N ALA A 122 -17.06 3.15 10.49
CA ALA A 122 -16.90 3.00 9.06
C ALA A 122 -16.08 4.16 8.50
N ILE A 123 -15.17 3.87 7.59
CA ILE A 123 -14.23 4.82 7.02
C ILE A 123 -14.39 4.84 5.52
N GLY A 124 -14.41 6.05 4.95
CA GLY A 124 -14.33 6.27 3.52
C GLY A 124 -13.40 7.42 3.21
N SER A 125 -12.46 7.24 2.28
CA SER A 125 -11.57 8.30 1.83
C SER A 125 -11.30 8.22 0.33
N ALA A 126 -10.94 9.37 -0.23
CA ALA A 126 -10.53 9.51 -1.61
C ALA A 126 -9.40 10.54 -1.70
N GLY A 127 -8.54 10.39 -2.68
CA GLY A 127 -7.43 11.32 -2.86
C GLY A 127 -6.56 11.00 -4.04
N VAL A 128 -5.37 11.62 -4.01
CA VAL A 128 -4.36 11.43 -5.04
C VAL A 128 -3.36 10.37 -4.61
N THR A 129 -2.87 9.62 -5.59
CA THR A 129 -1.80 8.63 -5.41
C THR A 129 -0.64 8.96 -6.35
N PHE A 130 0.57 8.86 -5.83
CA PHE A 130 1.81 9.05 -6.56
C PHE A 130 2.60 7.76 -6.52
N ALA A 131 2.85 7.16 -7.68
CA ALA A 131 3.71 5.98 -7.79
C ALA A 131 5.10 6.40 -8.26
N PHE A 132 6.10 6.07 -7.47
CA PHE A 132 7.51 6.26 -7.77
C PHE A 132 8.07 4.92 -8.26
N LEU A 133 8.45 4.88 -9.53
CA LEU A 133 9.03 3.70 -10.16
C LEU A 133 10.55 3.86 -10.22
N LYS A 134 11.25 3.09 -9.38
CA LYS A 134 12.71 3.05 -9.37
C LYS A 134 13.18 1.92 -10.27
N PRO A 135 13.99 2.17 -11.32
CA PRO A 135 14.50 1.13 -12.19
C PRO A 135 15.39 0.14 -11.40
N ILE A 136 15.31 -1.13 -11.80
CA ILE A 136 16.13 -2.19 -11.21
C ILE A 136 17.48 -2.23 -11.93
N TYR A 137 18.53 -2.27 -11.12
CA TYR A 137 19.90 -2.51 -11.55
C TYR A 137 20.36 -3.88 -11.06
N LEU A 138 21.02 -4.60 -11.94
CA LEU A 138 21.56 -5.94 -11.69
C LEU A 138 23.08 -5.93 -11.87
N GLU A 139 23.73 -6.81 -11.16
CA GLU A 139 25.14 -7.13 -11.32
C GLU A 139 25.22 -8.28 -12.35
N ILE A 140 25.78 -8.01 -13.53
CA ILE A 140 25.90 -8.94 -14.67
C ILE A 140 27.34 -9.41 -14.75
N LEU A 141 27.54 -10.70 -14.98
CA LEU A 141 28.85 -11.30 -15.16
C LEU A 141 29.20 -11.30 -16.64
N TYR A 142 30.34 -10.74 -16.95
CA TYR A 142 30.97 -10.74 -18.26
C TYR A 142 32.27 -11.50 -18.23
N GLN A 143 32.64 -12.06 -19.34
CA GLN A 143 33.97 -12.63 -19.57
C GLN A 143 34.70 -11.76 -20.59
N ASP A 144 35.91 -11.36 -20.28
CA ASP A 144 36.79 -10.66 -21.20
C ASP A 144 37.32 -11.62 -22.24
N ASP A 145 37.09 -11.34 -23.53
CA ASP A 145 37.50 -12.20 -24.65
C ASP A 145 39.06 -12.30 -24.80
N ILE A 146 39.80 -11.34 -24.26
CA ILE A 146 41.28 -11.30 -24.39
C ILE A 146 41.94 -11.97 -23.22
N THR A 147 41.54 -11.66 -22.01
CA THR A 147 42.17 -12.16 -20.78
C THR A 147 41.52 -13.41 -20.23
N ASN A 148 40.32 -13.78 -20.70
CA ASN A 148 39.46 -14.82 -20.14
C ASN A 148 39.08 -14.60 -18.65
N GLU A 149 39.28 -13.39 -18.14
CA GLU A 149 38.92 -13.05 -16.77
C GLU A 149 37.43 -12.67 -16.68
N PHE A 150 36.82 -13.03 -15.56
CA PHE A 150 35.46 -12.67 -15.28
C PHE A 150 35.39 -11.35 -14.50
N TYR A 151 34.55 -10.43 -14.94
CA TYR A 151 34.25 -9.18 -14.24
C TYR A 151 32.76 -8.94 -14.09
N ILE A 152 32.39 -8.15 -13.10
CA ILE A 152 30.99 -7.84 -12.80
C ILE A 152 30.72 -6.39 -13.14
N GLU A 153 29.70 -6.16 -13.96
CA GLU A 153 29.23 -4.83 -14.31
C GLU A 153 27.81 -4.58 -13.77
N THR A 154 27.56 -3.35 -13.32
CA THR A 154 26.26 -2.97 -12.77
C THR A 154 25.45 -2.26 -13.84
N GLU A 155 24.41 -2.91 -14.35
CA GLU A 155 23.59 -2.42 -15.44
C GLU A 155 22.11 -2.32 -15.08
N LYS A 156 21.41 -1.42 -15.78
CA LYS A 156 19.97 -1.35 -15.71
C LYS A 156 19.36 -2.56 -16.42
N TYR A 157 18.49 -3.29 -15.72
CA TYR A 157 17.85 -4.47 -16.30
C TYR A 157 17.09 -4.13 -17.59
N ASN A 158 17.44 -4.80 -18.67
CA ASN A 158 16.78 -4.72 -19.97
C ASN A 158 16.40 -6.14 -20.44
N PRO A 159 15.10 -6.48 -20.54
CA PRO A 159 14.66 -7.82 -20.93
C PRO A 159 14.99 -8.18 -22.39
N ASN A 160 15.35 -7.20 -23.23
CA ASN A 160 15.71 -7.40 -24.62
C ASN A 160 17.23 -7.61 -24.84
N ASP A 161 18.00 -7.49 -23.77
CA ASP A 161 19.45 -7.69 -23.85
C ASP A 161 19.77 -9.17 -23.70
N PRO A 162 20.52 -9.78 -24.65
CA PRO A 162 20.89 -11.19 -24.61
C PRO A 162 21.78 -11.53 -23.42
N ASN A 163 22.48 -10.55 -22.81
CA ASN A 163 23.32 -10.76 -21.64
C ASN A 163 22.54 -10.76 -20.33
N HIS A 164 21.29 -10.29 -20.32
CA HIS A 164 20.45 -10.23 -19.11
C HIS A 164 19.66 -11.54 -18.88
N THR A 165 20.36 -12.68 -19.01
CA THR A 165 19.78 -14.00 -18.77
C THR A 165 19.92 -14.43 -17.31
N PRO A 166 19.11 -15.38 -16.84
CA PRO A 166 19.27 -15.90 -15.47
C PRO A 166 20.65 -16.50 -15.17
N TYR A 167 21.39 -16.92 -16.18
CA TYR A 167 22.73 -17.51 -16.04
C TYR A 167 23.83 -16.45 -15.87
N SER A 168 23.68 -15.31 -16.53
CA SER A 168 24.67 -14.21 -16.50
C SER A 168 24.44 -13.25 -15.32
N ILE A 169 23.25 -13.24 -14.74
CA ILE A 169 22.94 -12.36 -13.60
C ILE A 169 23.60 -12.90 -12.34
N PHE A 170 24.59 -12.16 -11.81
CA PHE A 170 25.22 -12.45 -10.54
C PHE A 170 24.31 -12.12 -9.36
N GLY A 171 23.56 -11.01 -9.45
CA GLY A 171 22.64 -10.64 -8.40
C GLY A 171 22.06 -9.23 -8.56
N ARG A 172 21.42 -8.77 -7.49
CA ARG A 172 20.91 -7.41 -7.43
C ARG A 172 22.03 -6.42 -7.09
N ALA A 173 22.05 -5.28 -7.75
CA ALA A 173 22.87 -4.15 -7.39
C ALA A 173 22.43 -3.47 -6.07
N SER A 174 23.18 -2.47 -5.63
CA SER A 174 22.83 -1.69 -4.44
C SER A 174 21.41 -1.09 -4.56
N TYR A 175 20.71 -1.04 -3.42
CA TYR A 175 19.37 -0.49 -3.36
C TYR A 175 19.30 0.99 -3.79
N PHE A 176 20.37 1.75 -3.57
CA PHE A 176 20.44 3.18 -3.91
C PHE A 176 20.76 3.45 -5.38
N THR A 177 21.22 2.45 -6.13
CA THR A 177 21.50 2.59 -7.56
C THR A 177 20.21 2.89 -8.34
N GLY A 178 20.23 3.93 -9.17
CA GLY A 178 19.10 4.33 -10.02
C GLY A 178 18.06 5.22 -9.34
N LEU A 179 18.28 5.74 -8.13
CA LEU A 179 17.37 6.67 -7.48
C LEU A 179 17.14 7.96 -8.29
N ASN A 180 18.18 8.44 -8.96
CA ASN A 180 18.12 9.64 -9.84
C ASN A 180 17.33 9.41 -11.14
N GLN A 181 16.98 8.16 -11.45
CA GLN A 181 16.22 7.79 -12.64
C GLN A 181 14.78 7.36 -12.31
N MET A 182 14.30 7.73 -11.13
CA MET A 182 12.93 7.43 -10.72
C MET A 182 11.93 8.13 -11.63
N GLN A 183 10.90 7.39 -12.03
CA GLN A 183 9.77 7.91 -12.79
C GLN A 183 8.58 8.08 -11.85
N LEU A 184 7.86 9.19 -12.00
CA LEU A 184 6.66 9.51 -11.24
C LEU A 184 5.42 9.25 -12.10
N GLN A 185 4.47 8.48 -11.55
CA GLN A 185 3.13 8.36 -12.12
C GLN A 185 2.09 8.84 -11.12
N VAL A 186 1.11 9.59 -11.62
CA VAL A 186 0.03 10.17 -10.81
C VAL A 186 -1.27 9.43 -11.06
N GLY A 187 -2.02 9.21 -10.00
CA GLY A 187 -3.32 8.57 -10.04
C GLY A 187 -4.24 9.05 -8.95
N GLY A 188 -5.35 8.37 -8.80
CA GLY A 188 -6.28 8.56 -7.69
C GLY A 188 -6.52 7.27 -6.94
N TYR A 189 -7.00 7.37 -5.70
CA TYR A 189 -7.42 6.22 -4.93
C TYR A 189 -8.76 6.44 -4.24
N LEU A 190 -9.42 5.33 -3.99
CA LEU A 190 -10.60 5.21 -3.13
C LEU A 190 -10.32 4.15 -2.07
N LYS A 191 -10.68 4.45 -0.84
CA LYS A 191 -10.48 3.56 0.31
C LYS A 191 -11.77 3.45 1.10
N VAL A 192 -12.14 2.23 1.44
CA VAL A 192 -13.30 1.93 2.30
C VAL A 192 -12.88 0.87 3.31
N GLY A 193 -13.28 1.05 4.57
CA GLY A 193 -12.91 0.12 5.62
C GLY A 193 -13.69 0.30 6.91
N LEU A 194 -13.34 -0.55 7.87
CA LEU A 194 -13.84 -0.52 9.23
C LEU A 194 -12.65 -0.35 10.18
N ASN A 195 -12.81 0.52 11.16
CA ASN A 195 -11.82 0.75 12.20
C ASN A 195 -12.39 0.26 13.54
N PHE A 196 -11.63 -0.57 14.22
CA PHE A 196 -11.93 -1.18 15.50
C PHE A 196 -11.00 -0.58 16.55
N GLU A 197 -11.53 0.27 17.42
CA GLU A 197 -10.75 0.92 18.45
C GLU A 197 -10.92 0.21 19.79
N TYR A 198 -9.80 -0.09 20.41
CA TYR A 198 -9.73 -0.65 21.73
C TYR A 198 -8.91 0.25 22.65
N ALA A 199 -9.54 0.81 23.67
CA ALA A 199 -8.88 1.63 24.68
C ALA A 199 -9.07 1.01 26.06
N LYS A 200 -7.97 0.57 26.67
CA LYS A 200 -7.95 0.08 28.05
C LYS A 200 -7.63 1.18 29.07
N LYS A 201 -7.04 2.28 28.63
CA LYS A 201 -6.65 3.45 29.45
C LYS A 201 -6.85 4.73 28.64
N ASP A 202 -7.14 5.82 29.33
CA ASP A 202 -7.48 7.13 28.76
C ASP A 202 -6.41 7.80 27.87
N HIS A 203 -5.18 7.30 27.85
CA HIS A 203 -4.06 7.99 27.21
C HIS A 203 -3.53 7.33 25.93
N VAL A 204 -3.85 6.08 25.66
CA VAL A 204 -3.37 5.36 24.48
C VAL A 204 -4.52 4.59 23.84
N ILE A 205 -5.01 5.08 22.72
CA ILE A 205 -6.00 4.39 21.91
C ILE A 205 -5.24 3.58 20.86
N ARG A 206 -5.53 2.29 20.80
CA ARG A 206 -5.04 1.39 19.74
C ARG A 206 -6.19 1.02 18.84
N SER A 207 -5.96 1.00 17.55
CA SER A 207 -6.99 0.49 16.65
C SER A 207 -6.41 -0.41 15.58
N ILE A 208 -7.28 -1.27 15.08
CA ILE A 208 -7.05 -2.07 13.88
C ILE A 208 -8.08 -1.62 12.86
N GLU A 209 -7.59 -1.17 11.72
CA GLU A 209 -8.41 -0.78 10.58
C GLU A 209 -8.23 -1.80 9.47
N THR A 210 -9.30 -2.25 8.86
CA THR A 210 -9.26 -3.19 7.73
C THR A 210 -10.23 -2.79 6.65
N GLY A 211 -9.89 -3.07 5.40
CA GLY A 211 -10.72 -2.69 4.28
C GLY A 211 -10.07 -2.94 2.93
N VAL A 212 -10.54 -2.18 1.95
CA VAL A 212 -10.10 -2.27 0.55
C VAL A 212 -9.67 -0.90 0.06
N ILE A 213 -8.59 -0.87 -0.69
CA ILE A 213 -8.10 0.30 -1.44
C ILE A 213 -8.15 -0.03 -2.93
N ALA A 214 -8.71 0.86 -3.71
CA ALA A 214 -8.67 0.84 -5.16
C ALA A 214 -7.82 2.01 -5.65
N ASP A 215 -6.67 1.72 -6.25
CA ASP A 215 -5.80 2.70 -6.89
C ASP A 215 -6.00 2.65 -8.41
N ALA A 216 -6.12 3.80 -9.04
CA ALA A 216 -6.20 3.95 -10.48
C ALA A 216 -5.15 4.97 -10.94
N PHE A 217 -4.18 4.51 -11.74
CA PHE A 217 -3.17 5.39 -12.33
C PHE A 217 -3.63 5.81 -13.72
N LYS A 218 -3.66 7.12 -13.98
CA LYS A 218 -4.12 7.66 -15.25
C LYS A 218 -3.09 7.38 -16.34
N ILE A 219 -3.53 6.75 -17.40
CA ILE A 219 -2.84 6.75 -18.69
C ILE A 219 -3.05 8.16 -19.27
N GLY A 220 -2.07 9.04 -19.12
CA GLY A 220 -2.14 10.38 -19.69
C GLY A 220 -1.79 10.34 -21.17
N GLU A 221 -2.72 10.71 -22.01
CA GLU A 221 -2.51 10.90 -23.45
C GLU A 221 -1.82 12.23 -23.78
N ASN A 222 -1.63 13.10 -22.79
CA ASN A 222 -1.10 14.44 -22.95
C ASN A 222 0.24 14.67 -22.21
N ASP A 223 1.19 15.00 -22.98
CA ASP A 223 2.58 15.46 -22.83
C ASP A 223 2.79 16.58 -21.77
N PHE A 224 2.36 16.42 -20.54
CA PHE A 224 2.62 17.47 -19.54
C PHE A 224 4.02 17.38 -18.90
N LEU A 225 4.66 16.21 -18.99
CA LEU A 225 6.09 16.02 -18.69
C LEU A 225 6.62 15.02 -19.72
N LYS A 226 7.43 15.47 -20.63
CA LYS A 226 7.97 14.75 -21.80
C LYS A 226 8.66 13.39 -21.56
N ASN A 227 8.66 12.85 -20.34
CA ASN A 227 9.42 11.64 -20.00
C ASN A 227 8.67 10.59 -19.18
N GLY A 228 7.35 10.40 -19.32
CA GLY A 228 6.81 9.20 -18.71
C GLY A 228 5.37 9.19 -18.22
N ILE A 229 4.60 10.23 -18.43
CA ILE A 229 3.17 10.22 -18.11
C ILE A 229 2.42 9.65 -19.31
N GLY A 230 1.96 8.40 -19.21
CA GLY A 230 1.14 7.80 -20.26
C GLY A 230 1.38 6.32 -20.52
N LYS A 231 2.38 5.72 -19.88
CA LYS A 231 2.63 4.27 -20.00
C LYS A 231 2.00 3.53 -18.83
N GLU A 232 1.58 2.28 -19.08
CA GLU A 232 1.19 1.34 -18.02
C GLU A 232 2.26 1.31 -16.91
N LEU A 233 1.83 1.10 -15.66
CA LEU A 233 2.74 1.01 -14.52
C LEU A 233 3.66 -0.21 -14.68
N GLN A 234 4.81 -0.01 -15.32
CA GLN A 234 5.74 -1.07 -15.72
C GLN A 234 6.49 -1.59 -14.50
N ILE A 235 5.96 -2.60 -13.83
CA ILE A 235 6.61 -3.28 -12.70
C ILE A 235 7.43 -4.48 -13.20
N MET A 236 6.85 -5.27 -14.11
CA MET A 236 7.44 -6.51 -14.64
C MET A 236 7.47 -6.49 -16.16
N SER A 237 8.50 -7.09 -16.76
CA SER A 237 8.64 -7.22 -18.22
C SER A 237 7.86 -8.38 -18.81
N LEU A 238 7.79 -9.50 -18.08
CA LEU A 238 7.27 -10.78 -18.58
C LEU A 238 5.76 -10.96 -18.35
N THR A 239 5.08 -9.95 -17.84
CA THR A 239 3.65 -10.03 -17.53
C THR A 239 2.94 -8.75 -17.96
N LYS A 240 1.63 -8.87 -18.23
CA LYS A 240 0.81 -7.70 -18.52
C LYS A 240 0.75 -6.80 -17.28
N ASN A 241 1.24 -5.59 -17.41
CA ASN A 241 1.16 -4.58 -16.39
C ASN A 241 -0.29 -4.06 -16.27
N LYS A 242 -0.63 -3.53 -15.10
CA LYS A 242 -1.98 -3.00 -14.81
C LYS A 242 -1.86 -1.59 -14.28
N ASN A 243 -2.86 -0.77 -14.57
CA ASN A 243 -2.97 0.58 -14.03
C ASN A 243 -3.92 0.67 -12.83
N ASN A 244 -4.75 -0.36 -12.65
CA ASN A 244 -5.69 -0.42 -11.54
C ASN A 244 -5.28 -1.53 -10.58
N PHE A 245 -5.21 -1.20 -9.30
CA PHE A 245 -4.85 -2.13 -8.24
C PHE A 245 -5.95 -2.14 -7.18
N PHE A 246 -6.35 -3.34 -6.80
CA PHE A 246 -7.23 -3.57 -5.65
C PHE A 246 -6.42 -4.25 -4.56
N THR A 247 -6.35 -3.61 -3.41
CA THR A 247 -5.57 -4.10 -2.28
C THR A 247 -6.43 -4.22 -1.04
N PHE A 248 -6.39 -5.38 -0.40
CA PHE A 248 -6.88 -5.55 0.96
C PHE A 248 -5.81 -5.05 1.92
N TYR A 249 -6.21 -4.31 2.94
CA TYR A 249 -5.27 -3.74 3.89
C TYR A 249 -5.70 -3.98 5.34
N ILE A 250 -4.70 -3.96 6.21
CA ILE A 250 -4.83 -3.95 7.66
C ILE A 250 -3.87 -2.88 8.18
N ASN A 251 -4.40 -1.87 8.85
CA ASN A 251 -3.62 -0.84 9.54
C ASN A 251 -3.64 -1.13 11.03
N ILE A 252 -2.47 -1.11 11.65
CA ILE A 252 -2.32 -1.14 13.10
C ILE A 252 -1.95 0.26 13.54
N ASN A 253 -2.86 0.93 14.22
CA ASN A 253 -2.80 2.36 14.49
C ASN A 253 -2.61 2.65 15.98
N TYR A 254 -1.80 3.68 16.26
CA TYR A 254 -1.65 4.30 17.57
C TYR A 254 -2.12 5.75 17.48
N PHE A 255 -3.07 6.11 18.32
CA PHE A 255 -3.64 7.46 18.37
C PHE A 255 -3.00 8.27 19.50
N PHE A 256 -2.69 9.51 19.18
CA PHE A 256 -2.22 10.53 20.09
C PHE A 256 -3.25 11.66 20.10
N GLY A 257 -4.07 11.74 21.14
CA GLY A 257 -5.08 12.79 21.31
C GLY A 257 -4.66 13.76 22.42
N LYS A 258 -4.91 15.07 22.24
CA LYS A 258 -4.91 16.03 23.34
C LYS A 258 -6.33 16.10 23.91
N LYS A 259 -6.46 15.78 25.18
CA LYS A 259 -7.65 16.18 25.96
C LYS A 259 -7.68 17.70 26.04
N TRP A 260 -8.87 18.24 25.99
CA TRP A 260 -9.14 19.66 26.34
C TRP A 260 -9.20 19.79 27.82
#